data_4a5bea1753ebe0cdf4fa935f0bee4e9c
#
_entry.id   4a5bea1753ebe0cdf4fa935f0bee4e9c
#
_cell.length_a   1.000
_cell.length_b   1.000
_cell.length_c   1.000
_cell.angle_alpha   90.00
_cell.angle_beta   90.00
_cell.angle_gamma   90.00
#
_symmetry.space_group_name_H-M   'P 1'
#
loop_
_entity.id
_entity.type
_entity.pdbx_description
1 polymer ?
#
loop_
_entity_poly.entity_id
_entity_poly.type
_entity_poly.pdbx_seq_one_letter_code
_entity_poly.pdbx_strand_id
1 'polypeptide(L)'
;AELNIPVLVVLGHEHCGAVKAALDVLERQEKAEAEIEYLVEALTPAVEQGKRMGGDLWNQTVLAQIELLVAQLKHSAILSTGVENGTLKIVGMLYNLETGLVEITTE
;
A
#
# COMPACT_ATOMS: atom_id res chain seq x y z
N ALA A 1 8.42 4.29 -24.85
CA ALA A 1 8.87 3.90 -23.52
C ALA A 1 10.33 3.53 -23.55
N GLU A 2 11.06 3.96 -22.56
CA GLU A 2 12.46 3.62 -22.44
C GLU A 2 12.61 2.17 -21.99
N LEU A 3 13.38 1.40 -22.75
CA LEU A 3 13.52 -0.04 -22.50
C LEU A 3 14.39 -0.37 -21.29
N ASN A 4 15.19 0.58 -20.82
CA ASN A 4 16.18 0.32 -19.76
C ASN A 4 15.94 1.11 -18.48
N ILE A 5 14.72 1.63 -18.30
CA ILE A 5 14.38 2.33 -17.06
C ILE A 5 14.06 1.31 -15.98
N PRO A 6 14.76 1.30 -14.84
CA PRO A 6 14.39 0.45 -13.71
C PRO A 6 13.01 0.81 -13.20
N VAL A 7 12.28 -0.22 -12.77
CA VAL A 7 10.96 -0.06 -12.18
C VAL A 7 10.99 -0.63 -10.76
N LEU A 8 10.57 0.20 -9.80
CA LEU A 8 10.38 -0.24 -8.42
C LEU A 8 8.88 -0.48 -8.22
N VAL A 9 8.53 -1.67 -7.80
CA VAL A 9 7.13 -2.07 -7.64
C VAL A 9 6.79 -2.18 -6.16
N VAL A 10 5.70 -1.49 -5.76
CA VAL A 10 5.07 -1.72 -4.46
C VAL A 10 3.94 -2.71 -4.72
N LEU A 11 4.11 -3.93 -4.25
CA LEU A 11 3.15 -5.01 -4.50
C LEU A 11 2.33 -5.28 -3.25
N GLY A 12 1.01 -5.03 -3.32
CA GLY A 12 0.07 -5.48 -2.33
C GLY A 12 -0.68 -6.70 -2.83
N HIS A 13 -1.44 -7.35 -1.95
CA HIS A 13 -2.26 -8.49 -2.35
C HIS A 13 -3.61 -8.43 -1.67
N GLU A 14 -4.61 -9.00 -2.30
CA GLU A 14 -5.94 -9.10 -1.71
C GLU A 14 -5.93 -9.94 -0.45
N HIS A 15 -6.88 -9.70 0.42
CA HIS A 15 -7.07 -10.44 1.66
C HIS A 15 -5.81 -10.46 2.53
N CYS A 16 -5.10 -9.34 2.60
CA CYS A 16 -3.89 -9.23 3.42
C CYS A 16 -4.21 -9.43 4.90
N GLY A 17 -3.62 -10.48 5.49
CA GLY A 17 -3.87 -10.82 6.89
C GLY A 17 -3.40 -9.74 7.87
N ALA A 18 -2.31 -9.06 7.55
CA ALA A 18 -1.81 -7.98 8.39
C ALA A 18 -2.78 -6.81 8.45
N VAL A 19 -3.37 -6.45 7.31
CA VAL A 19 -4.38 -5.39 7.25
C VAL A 19 -5.63 -5.82 8.03
N LYS A 20 -6.06 -7.07 7.88
CA LYS A 20 -7.22 -7.59 8.60
C LYS A 20 -7.00 -7.54 10.11
N ALA A 21 -5.81 -7.92 10.57
CA ALA A 21 -5.47 -7.86 12.00
C ALA A 21 -5.55 -6.43 12.54
N ALA A 22 -5.03 -5.46 11.79
CA ALA A 22 -5.08 -4.06 12.19
C ALA A 22 -6.52 -3.54 12.25
N LEU A 23 -7.35 -3.90 11.25
CA LEU A 23 -8.75 -3.50 11.23
C LEU A 23 -9.52 -4.08 12.40
N ASP A 24 -9.27 -5.33 12.75
CA ASP A 24 -9.93 -5.99 13.88
C ASP A 24 -9.59 -5.29 15.21
N VAL A 25 -8.32 -4.92 15.40
CA VAL A 25 -7.90 -4.20 16.60
C VAL A 25 -8.58 -2.84 16.69
N LEU A 26 -8.61 -2.10 15.58
CA LEU A 26 -9.25 -0.77 15.55
C LEU A 26 -10.75 -0.85 15.79
N GLU A 27 -11.42 -1.86 15.24
CA GLU A 27 -12.86 -2.04 15.44
C GLU A 27 -13.18 -2.36 16.88
N ARG A 28 -12.41 -3.24 17.52
CA ARG A 28 -12.65 -3.66 18.90
C ARG A 28 -12.17 -2.64 19.92
N GLN A 29 -11.34 -1.71 19.51
CA GLN A 29 -10.71 -0.73 20.40
C GLN A 29 -9.95 -1.39 21.54
N GLU A 30 -9.41 -2.58 21.29
CA GLU A 30 -8.65 -3.33 22.27
C GLU A 30 -7.17 -2.94 22.20
N LYS A 31 -6.50 -3.12 23.32
CA LYS A 31 -5.07 -2.95 23.38
C LYS A 31 -4.41 -4.20 22.80
N ALA A 32 -3.53 -4.01 21.83
CA ALA A 32 -2.84 -5.11 21.17
C ALA A 32 -1.41 -5.26 21.69
N GLU A 33 -0.78 -6.39 21.40
CA GLU A 33 0.63 -6.59 21.66
C GLU A 33 1.47 -5.57 20.87
N ALA A 34 2.69 -5.31 21.33
CA ALA A 34 3.52 -4.24 20.78
C ALA A 34 3.71 -4.29 19.27
N GLU A 35 3.94 -5.50 18.70
CA GLU A 35 4.11 -5.65 17.26
C GLU A 35 2.85 -5.30 16.50
N ILE A 36 1.69 -5.69 17.02
CA ILE A 36 0.41 -5.40 16.39
C ILE A 36 0.07 -3.92 16.54
N GLU A 37 0.37 -3.30 17.69
CA GLU A 37 0.19 -1.87 17.86
C GLU A 37 1.00 -1.06 16.86
N TYR A 38 2.25 -1.45 16.64
CA TYR A 38 3.10 -0.81 15.65
C TYR A 38 2.47 -0.92 14.24
N LEU A 39 1.95 -2.10 13.90
CA LEU A 39 1.29 -2.31 12.63
C LEU A 39 0.03 -1.44 12.49
N VAL A 40 -0.77 -1.36 13.56
CA VAL A 40 -1.98 -0.52 13.58
C VAL A 40 -1.61 0.94 13.33
N GLU A 41 -0.61 1.44 14.02
CA GLU A 41 -0.15 2.82 13.81
C GLU A 41 0.31 3.07 12.39
N ALA A 42 1.09 2.14 11.84
CA ALA A 42 1.62 2.26 10.49
C ALA A 42 0.51 2.25 9.43
N LEU A 43 -0.57 1.48 9.67
CA LEU A 43 -1.66 1.35 8.71
C LEU A 43 -2.81 2.34 8.92
N THR A 44 -2.81 3.09 10.01
CA THR A 44 -3.91 4.02 10.31
C THR A 44 -4.18 5.01 9.17
N PRO A 45 -3.19 5.66 8.54
CA PRO A 45 -3.49 6.54 7.41
C PRO A 45 -4.20 5.83 6.25
N ALA A 46 -3.80 4.59 5.96
CA ALA A 46 -4.43 3.81 4.90
C ALA A 46 -5.86 3.42 5.27
N VAL A 47 -6.11 3.09 6.54
CA VAL A 47 -7.46 2.78 7.01
C VAL A 47 -8.37 3.99 6.85
N GLU A 48 -7.91 5.17 7.24
CA GLU A 48 -8.70 6.39 7.11
C GLU A 48 -9.00 6.72 5.66
N GLN A 49 -8.03 6.58 4.78
CA GLN A 49 -8.24 6.78 3.35
C GLN A 49 -9.20 5.73 2.79
N GLY A 50 -9.06 4.47 3.19
CA GLY A 50 -9.96 3.40 2.79
C GLY A 50 -11.41 3.67 3.18
N LYS A 51 -11.63 4.23 4.37
CA LYS A 51 -12.97 4.62 4.80
C LYS A 51 -13.57 5.68 3.90
N ARG A 52 -12.76 6.65 3.44
CA ARG A 52 -13.24 7.69 2.54
C ARG A 52 -13.56 7.17 1.14
N MET A 53 -12.92 6.07 0.72
CA MET A 53 -13.15 5.48 -0.59
C MET A 53 -14.48 4.73 -0.68
N GLY A 54 -15.01 4.27 0.44
CA GLY A 54 -16.25 3.49 0.49
C GLY A 54 -16.07 2.06 0.04
N GLY A 55 -17.09 1.24 0.23
CA GLY A 55 -17.05 -0.17 -0.15
C GLY A 55 -16.38 -1.03 0.90
N ASP A 56 -15.78 -2.13 0.49
CA ASP A 56 -15.13 -3.07 1.40
C ASP A 56 -13.87 -2.46 2.01
N LEU A 57 -13.93 -2.18 3.30
CA LEU A 57 -12.84 -1.51 4.01
C LEU A 57 -11.52 -2.29 3.93
N TRP A 58 -11.58 -3.61 4.02
CA TRP A 58 -10.38 -4.44 3.93
C TRP A 58 -9.65 -4.22 2.60
N ASN A 59 -10.39 -4.34 1.51
CA ASN A 59 -9.83 -4.16 0.18
C ASN A 59 -9.37 -2.72 -0.05
N GLN A 60 -10.17 -1.76 0.37
CA GLN A 60 -9.83 -0.34 0.18
C GLN A 60 -8.62 0.08 1.00
N THR A 61 -8.42 -0.50 2.17
CA THR A 61 -7.23 -0.24 2.98
C THR A 61 -5.97 -0.78 2.29
N VAL A 62 -6.04 -1.97 1.70
CA VAL A 62 -4.92 -2.51 0.94
C VAL A 62 -4.55 -1.59 -0.21
N LEU A 63 -5.54 -1.15 -0.99
CA LEU A 63 -5.31 -0.23 -2.11
C LEU A 63 -4.73 1.11 -1.64
N ALA A 64 -5.27 1.66 -0.56
CA ALA A 64 -4.78 2.91 0.00
C ALA A 64 -3.33 2.79 0.48
N GLN A 65 -2.97 1.66 1.07
CA GLN A 65 -1.61 1.45 1.55
C GLN A 65 -0.62 1.42 0.39
N ILE A 66 -0.97 0.75 -0.71
CA ILE A 66 -0.14 0.74 -1.91
C ILE A 66 0.08 2.17 -2.42
N GLU A 67 -0.99 2.94 -2.52
CA GLU A 67 -0.94 4.31 -3.00
C GLU A 67 -0.07 5.21 -2.11
N LEU A 68 -0.23 5.10 -0.80
CA LEU A 68 0.55 5.88 0.16
C LEU A 68 2.03 5.52 0.11
N LEU A 69 2.37 4.23 -0.01
CA LEU A 69 3.76 3.81 -0.10
C LEU A 69 4.41 4.27 -1.40
N VAL A 70 3.71 4.21 -2.51
CA VAL A 70 4.21 4.74 -3.78
C VAL A 70 4.52 6.23 -3.64
N ALA A 71 3.60 6.99 -3.04
CA ALA A 71 3.81 8.43 -2.83
C ALA A 71 5.02 8.70 -1.94
N GLN A 72 5.16 7.96 -0.84
CA GLN A 72 6.31 8.10 0.06
C GLN A 72 7.63 7.83 -0.66
N LEU A 73 7.67 6.77 -1.46
CA LEU A 73 8.90 6.42 -2.18
C LEU A 73 9.27 7.47 -3.22
N LYS A 74 8.28 8.02 -3.92
CA LYS A 74 8.52 9.10 -4.90
C LYS A 74 9.11 10.35 -4.26
N HIS A 75 8.82 10.58 -3.00
CA HIS A 75 9.32 11.74 -2.25
C HIS A 75 10.56 11.43 -1.40
N SER A 76 11.05 10.19 -1.44
CA SER A 76 12.26 9.81 -0.75
C SER A 76 13.45 10.59 -1.28
N ALA A 77 14.30 11.09 -0.39
CA ALA A 77 15.48 11.84 -0.79
C ALA A 77 16.40 11.05 -1.72
N ILE A 78 16.47 9.72 -1.54
CA ILE A 78 17.31 8.86 -2.36
C ILE A 78 16.71 8.62 -3.75
N LEU A 79 15.38 8.48 -3.83
CA LEU A 79 14.70 8.05 -5.06
C LEU A 79 14.13 9.18 -5.90
N SER A 80 13.86 10.34 -5.28
CA SER A 80 13.16 11.43 -5.94
C SER A 80 13.89 11.95 -7.18
N THR A 81 15.21 12.02 -7.15
CA THR A 81 15.98 12.50 -8.30
C THR A 81 15.76 11.60 -9.51
N GLY A 82 15.80 10.28 -9.32
CA GLY A 82 15.55 9.35 -10.41
C GLY A 82 14.14 9.44 -10.97
N VAL A 83 13.16 9.64 -10.10
CA VAL A 83 11.76 9.81 -10.52
C VAL A 83 11.61 11.11 -11.34
N GLU A 84 12.17 12.21 -10.85
CA GLU A 84 12.09 13.51 -11.53
C GLU A 84 12.79 13.50 -12.88
N ASN A 85 13.93 12.81 -12.98
CA ASN A 85 14.71 12.74 -14.21
C ASN A 85 14.18 11.70 -15.20
N GLY A 86 13.18 10.92 -14.83
CA GLY A 86 12.66 9.85 -15.68
C GLY A 86 13.58 8.63 -15.79
N THR A 87 14.51 8.48 -14.85
CA THR A 87 15.45 7.34 -14.83
C THR A 87 15.03 6.25 -13.85
N LEU A 88 13.94 6.47 -13.12
CA LEU A 88 13.34 5.48 -12.23
C LEU A 88 11.82 5.64 -12.27
N LYS A 89 11.10 4.54 -12.40
CA LYS A 89 9.64 4.53 -12.34
C LYS A 89 9.21 3.75 -11.10
N ILE A 90 8.26 4.29 -10.35
CA ILE A 90 7.70 3.64 -9.17
C ILE A 90 6.21 3.41 -9.43
N VAL A 91 5.76 2.17 -9.31
CA VAL A 91 4.37 1.80 -9.54
C VAL A 91 3.82 0.96 -8.40
N GLY A 92 2.52 1.06 -8.18
CA GLY A 92 1.81 0.19 -7.26
C GLY A 92 1.04 -0.88 -8.03
N MET A 93 1.05 -2.10 -7.53
CA MET A 93 0.36 -3.22 -8.13
C MET A 93 -0.38 -4.02 -7.07
N LEU A 94 -1.49 -4.63 -7.44
CA LEU A 94 -2.26 -5.50 -6.59
C LEU A 94 -2.29 -6.91 -7.17
N TYR A 95 -1.90 -7.89 -6.36
CA TYR A 95 -1.96 -9.31 -6.73
C TYR A 95 -3.29 -9.90 -6.25
N ASN A 96 -4.02 -10.51 -7.19
CA ASN A 96 -5.26 -11.19 -6.89
C ASN A 96 -4.96 -12.67 -6.63
N LEU A 97 -5.20 -13.10 -5.40
CA LEU A 97 -4.87 -14.47 -4.98
C LEU A 97 -5.73 -15.53 -5.67
N GLU A 98 -6.95 -15.18 -6.08
CA GLU A 98 -7.85 -16.13 -6.72
C GLU A 98 -7.51 -16.36 -8.19
N THR A 99 -7.14 -15.31 -8.90
CA THR A 99 -6.88 -15.39 -10.34
C THR A 99 -5.40 -15.51 -10.69
N GLY A 100 -4.52 -15.14 -9.76
CA GLY A 100 -3.08 -15.06 -10.03
C GLY A 100 -2.68 -13.86 -10.87
N LEU A 101 -3.61 -12.95 -11.14
CA LEU A 101 -3.34 -11.77 -11.96
C LEU A 101 -2.83 -10.61 -11.10
N VAL A 102 -2.01 -9.78 -11.72
CA VAL A 102 -1.49 -8.56 -11.11
C VAL A 102 -1.98 -7.39 -11.94
N GLU A 103 -2.51 -6.37 -11.28
CA GLU A 103 -2.94 -5.16 -11.98
C GLU A 103 -2.25 -3.93 -11.41
N ILE A 104 -2.01 -2.94 -12.28
CA ILE A 104 -1.41 -1.67 -11.85
C ILE A 104 -2.51 -0.83 -11.23
N THR A 105 -2.29 -0.39 -9.99
CA THR A 105 -3.26 0.43 -9.26
C THR A 105 -2.83 1.88 -9.12
N THR A 106 -1.54 2.14 -9.18
CA THR A 106 -0.96 3.48 -8.96
C THR A 106 0.29 3.64 -9.81
N GLU A 107 0.41 4.73 -10.51
CA GLU A 107 1.62 5.03 -11.29
C GLU A 107 2.30 6.34 -10.87
#